data_a262373588c253b709bbf0f946d18e8f
#
_entry.id   a262373588c253b709bbf0f946d18e8f
#
_cell.length_a   1.000
_cell.length_b   1.000
_cell.length_c   1.000
_cell.angle_alpha   90.00
_cell.angle_beta   90.00
_cell.angle_gamma   90.00
#
_symmetry.space_group_name_H-M   'P 1'
#
loop_
_entity.id
_entity.type
_entity.pdbx_description
1 polymer ?
#
loop_
_entity_poly.entity_id
_entity_poly.type
_entity_poly.pdbx_seq_one_letter_code
_entity_poly.pdbx_strand_id
1 'polypeptide(L)'
;MPSILSSLAVALSLTATVQSLPGPQGGAGYGGDSGAWGGPSTTAWATTTSAQPYYTSLASSTATSSGSTSTSTVACNNSPDLCSKKYNQITHMGAHDAAFLRNTETGNSVAGNQYYNATQALNAGIRLLSAQVHNLNGTLELCHTTCSLLDAGSLESWLGKIKYWMDENPNEVVTLLLVNSDEEDVATIGGVFESSNISSYGYTPATASAGNDWPTLQTMIDAGTRLVTFVAEIQASTSYSYLLNEWDYVFENEYDVTMTTGFNCSLARPPTLSSASSAISSGYLSLMNHFVYKKITASVELPNVAMIGTTNSPDTSVTGTLGKAAASCKSEWGSAPVFAMVDFYDQGPAIETADNLNGIKAVGRSNGTSVTSSSSSMSGTEGVKTSALVAFVAAAVLFY
;
A
#
# COMPACT_ATOMS: atom_id res chain seq x y z
N MET A 1 51.25 -10.63 -17.80
CA MET A 1 51.83 -10.47 -16.44
C MET A 1 50.67 -10.16 -15.50
N PRO A 2 50.27 -11.04 -14.62
CA PRO A 2 49.21 -10.80 -13.67
C PRO A 2 49.77 -10.22 -12.37
N SER A 3 49.19 -9.14 -11.85
CA SER A 3 49.54 -8.60 -10.56
C SER A 3 48.55 -9.13 -9.51
N ILE A 4 49.10 -9.77 -8.52
CA ILE A 4 48.45 -10.33 -7.35
C ILE A 4 48.25 -9.19 -6.34
N LEU A 5 47.03 -8.89 -5.96
CA LEU A 5 46.73 -8.04 -4.80
C LEU A 5 46.19 -8.92 -3.68
N SER A 6 46.99 -8.98 -2.62
CA SER A 6 46.72 -9.73 -1.39
C SER A 6 45.67 -9.04 -0.55
N SER A 7 44.60 -9.76 -0.24
CA SER A 7 43.59 -9.32 0.74
C SER A 7 44.05 -9.69 2.14
N LEU A 8 44.24 -8.70 2.99
CA LEU A 8 44.52 -8.86 4.44
C LEU A 8 43.20 -8.95 5.19
N ALA A 9 42.85 -10.13 5.65
CA ALA A 9 41.71 -10.32 6.55
C ALA A 9 42.18 -10.10 7.99
N VAL A 10 41.66 -9.08 8.66
CA VAL A 10 41.84 -8.86 10.12
C VAL A 10 40.67 -9.50 10.84
N ALA A 11 40.90 -10.62 11.49
CA ALA A 11 39.92 -11.24 12.37
C ALA A 11 40.02 -10.57 13.78
N LEU A 12 38.97 -9.85 14.17
CA LEU A 12 38.78 -9.40 15.55
C LEU A 12 37.95 -10.45 16.30
N SER A 13 38.58 -11.19 17.22
CA SER A 13 37.88 -12.08 18.13
C SER A 13 37.43 -11.28 19.38
N LEU A 14 36.12 -11.07 19.53
CA LEU A 14 35.53 -10.60 20.78
C LEU A 14 35.01 -11.81 21.57
N THR A 15 35.66 -12.10 22.68
CA THR A 15 35.16 -13.05 23.71
C THR A 15 34.17 -12.33 24.62
N ALA A 16 32.90 -12.67 24.53
CA ALA A 16 31.88 -12.23 25.47
C ALA A 16 31.81 -13.20 26.67
N THR A 17 32.15 -12.73 27.84
CA THR A 17 31.91 -13.45 29.09
C THR A 17 30.48 -13.27 29.55
N VAL A 18 29.72 -14.37 29.60
CA VAL A 18 28.36 -14.42 30.13
C VAL A 18 28.48 -14.54 31.66
N GLN A 19 28.06 -13.51 32.39
CA GLN A 19 27.83 -13.60 33.84
C GLN A 19 26.38 -14.01 34.07
N SER A 20 26.23 -15.17 34.73
CA SER A 20 24.92 -15.68 35.19
C SER A 20 24.50 -14.95 36.46
N LEU A 21 23.30 -14.39 36.48
CA LEU A 21 22.62 -13.86 37.67
C LEU A 21 21.88 -14.99 38.40
N PRO A 22 21.88 -15.00 39.73
CA PRO A 22 21.21 -16.04 40.53
C PRO A 22 19.68 -15.85 40.54
N GLY A 23 18.95 -16.95 40.39
CA GLY A 23 17.50 -17.00 40.50
C GLY A 23 17.01 -16.89 41.97
N PRO A 24 15.79 -16.41 42.20
CA PRO A 24 15.21 -16.37 43.54
C PRO A 24 14.75 -17.74 43.99
N GLN A 25 15.14 -18.09 45.20
CA GLN A 25 14.73 -19.31 45.92
C GLN A 25 13.32 -19.19 46.49
N GLY A 26 12.63 -20.33 46.53
CA GLY A 26 11.27 -20.51 46.94
C GLY A 26 10.99 -20.36 48.44
N GLY A 27 9.70 -20.22 48.73
CA GLY A 27 9.13 -20.33 50.08
C GLY A 27 7.86 -21.18 50.06
N ALA A 28 7.88 -22.25 50.83
CA ALA A 28 6.78 -23.21 51.05
C ALA A 28 5.58 -22.55 51.77
N GLY A 29 4.35 -22.98 51.63
CA GLY A 29 3.75 -24.21 51.97
C GLY A 29 2.40 -23.97 52.65
N TYR A 30 1.56 -25.03 52.74
CA TYR A 30 0.28 -25.22 53.46
C TYR A 30 -0.97 -24.64 52.79
N GLY A 31 -2.07 -25.35 52.57
CA GLY A 31 -2.60 -26.57 53.10
C GLY A 31 -4.04 -26.67 52.58
N GLY A 32 -4.52 -27.85 52.43
CA GLY A 32 -5.72 -28.31 51.81
C GLY A 32 -7.05 -27.75 52.33
N ASP A 33 -8.09 -27.90 51.56
CA ASP A 33 -9.19 -28.75 51.94
C ASP A 33 -10.15 -29.07 50.76
N SER A 34 -10.73 -30.21 50.86
CA SER A 34 -11.66 -30.89 49.96
C SER A 34 -13.05 -30.25 49.98
N GLY A 35 -13.73 -30.21 48.81
CA GLY A 35 -15.15 -29.92 48.77
C GLY A 35 -15.81 -30.12 47.38
N ALA A 36 -16.66 -31.06 47.29
CA ALA A 36 -17.26 -31.71 46.17
C ALA A 36 -18.36 -30.93 45.37
N TRP A 37 -18.48 -31.36 44.12
CA TRP A 37 -19.73 -31.49 43.32
C TRP A 37 -20.58 -30.24 43.02
N GLY A 38 -20.64 -29.88 41.74
CA GLY A 38 -21.69 -29.07 41.14
C GLY A 38 -21.58 -29.08 39.61
N GLY A 39 -22.53 -29.68 38.95
CA GLY A 39 -22.57 -29.95 37.51
C GLY A 39 -22.75 -28.72 36.63
N PRO A 40 -22.81 -28.90 35.31
CA PRO A 40 -22.50 -27.84 34.33
C PRO A 40 -23.66 -26.86 34.13
N SER A 41 -23.39 -25.60 34.34
CA SER A 41 -24.25 -24.50 33.91
C SER A 41 -23.81 -24.06 32.50
N THR A 42 -24.66 -24.30 31.51
CA THR A 42 -24.57 -23.78 30.17
C THR A 42 -24.85 -22.28 30.21
N THR A 43 -23.82 -21.46 30.22
CA THR A 43 -23.97 -20.05 29.92
C THR A 43 -23.80 -19.84 28.42
N ALA A 44 -24.94 -19.53 27.78
CA ALA A 44 -25.00 -19.08 26.40
C ALA A 44 -24.14 -17.81 26.23
N TRP A 45 -23.19 -17.86 25.31
CA TRP A 45 -22.47 -16.68 24.85
C TRP A 45 -23.44 -15.82 24.06
N ALA A 46 -23.82 -14.69 24.62
CA ALA A 46 -24.54 -13.66 23.89
C ALA A 46 -23.57 -13.09 22.82
N THR A 47 -23.82 -13.43 21.57
CA THR A 47 -23.28 -12.74 20.41
C THR A 47 -23.83 -11.32 20.40
N THR A 48 -23.05 -10.37 20.85
CA THR A 48 -23.31 -8.97 20.58
C THR A 48 -22.96 -8.71 19.12
N THR A 49 -23.94 -8.84 18.24
CA THR A 49 -23.92 -8.25 16.92
C THR A 49 -23.88 -6.75 17.08
N SER A 50 -22.72 -6.15 16.93
CA SER A 50 -22.61 -4.69 16.73
C SER A 50 -23.22 -4.38 15.37
N ALA A 51 -24.42 -3.80 15.39
CA ALA A 51 -25.05 -3.26 14.20
C ALA A 51 -24.18 -2.15 13.63
N GLN A 52 -23.62 -2.38 12.45
CA GLN A 52 -23.04 -1.30 11.67
C GLN A 52 -24.17 -0.35 11.22
N PRO A 53 -23.96 0.95 11.26
CA PRO A 53 -24.99 1.89 10.84
C PRO A 53 -25.24 1.76 9.34
N TYR A 54 -26.48 1.50 8.99
CA TYR A 54 -27.01 1.58 7.64
C TYR A 54 -26.82 3.00 7.11
N TYR A 55 -26.03 3.15 6.05
CA TYR A 55 -25.96 4.42 5.33
C TYR A 55 -27.16 4.56 4.41
N THR A 56 -28.12 5.36 4.83
CA THR A 56 -29.20 5.85 3.95
C THR A 56 -28.60 6.80 2.93
N SER A 57 -28.84 6.51 1.65
CA SER A 57 -28.54 7.38 0.53
C SER A 57 -29.24 8.73 0.70
N LEU A 58 -28.48 9.79 0.90
CA LEU A 58 -29.00 11.16 0.86
C LEU A 58 -29.12 11.61 -0.60
N ALA A 59 -30.32 11.92 -0.99
CA ALA A 59 -30.67 12.43 -2.30
C ALA A 59 -29.96 13.75 -2.64
N SER A 60 -29.54 13.81 -3.89
CA SER A 60 -28.89 14.88 -4.62
C SER A 60 -29.43 16.28 -4.38
N SER A 61 -28.53 17.23 -4.12
CA SER A 61 -28.76 18.64 -4.43
C SER A 61 -28.00 19.04 -5.69
N THR A 62 -28.74 19.46 -6.69
CA THR A 62 -28.31 19.91 -8.01
C THR A 62 -27.42 21.14 -7.92
N ALA A 63 -26.18 21.05 -8.41
CA ALA A 63 -25.36 22.21 -8.78
C ALA A 63 -24.95 22.08 -10.24
N THR A 64 -25.38 23.00 -11.04
CA THR A 64 -25.18 23.10 -12.49
C THR A 64 -23.72 23.52 -12.79
N SER A 65 -22.95 22.69 -13.43
CA SER A 65 -21.74 23.10 -14.15
C SER A 65 -21.76 22.46 -15.54
N SER A 66 -21.57 23.27 -16.55
CA SER A 66 -21.57 22.89 -17.97
C SER A 66 -20.33 22.09 -18.34
N GLY A 67 -20.46 20.79 -18.22
CA GLY A 67 -19.60 19.75 -18.77
C GLY A 67 -20.51 18.58 -19.04
N SER A 68 -20.26 17.81 -20.09
CA SER A 68 -21.07 16.67 -20.50
C SER A 68 -21.45 15.82 -19.29
N THR A 69 -22.65 16.02 -18.76
CA THR A 69 -23.17 15.33 -17.58
C THR A 69 -23.47 13.88 -17.96
N SER A 70 -22.83 12.93 -17.29
CA SER A 70 -23.25 11.53 -17.29
C SER A 70 -24.70 11.45 -16.81
N THR A 71 -25.54 10.72 -17.56
CA THR A 71 -26.94 10.45 -17.19
C THR A 71 -27.05 9.36 -16.10
N SER A 72 -25.94 8.73 -15.73
CA SER A 72 -25.89 7.72 -14.67
C SER A 72 -25.97 8.35 -13.28
N THR A 73 -26.84 7.82 -12.43
CA THR A 73 -26.90 8.15 -11.00
C THR A 73 -25.99 7.25 -10.15
N VAL A 74 -25.44 6.19 -10.74
CA VAL A 74 -24.53 5.24 -10.08
C VAL A 74 -23.10 5.73 -10.26
N ALA A 75 -22.35 5.80 -9.17
CA ALA A 75 -20.95 6.20 -9.17
C ALA A 75 -20.04 4.98 -9.44
N CYS A 76 -19.02 5.18 -10.26
CA CYS A 76 -17.89 4.26 -10.40
C CYS A 76 -16.67 4.94 -9.77
N ASN A 77 -15.95 4.27 -8.87
CA ASN A 77 -14.84 4.85 -8.13
C ASN A 77 -15.18 6.24 -7.56
N ASN A 78 -16.32 6.33 -6.90
CA ASN A 78 -16.87 7.53 -6.25
C ASN A 78 -17.29 8.68 -7.20
N SER A 79 -17.44 8.48 -8.49
CA SER A 79 -18.04 9.51 -9.37
C SER A 79 -18.78 8.89 -10.55
N PRO A 80 -20.01 9.36 -10.87
CA PRO A 80 -20.71 8.97 -12.08
C PRO A 80 -19.93 9.34 -13.37
N ASP A 81 -19.13 10.42 -13.32
CA ASP A 81 -18.35 10.91 -14.45
C ASP A 81 -17.18 9.98 -14.83
N LEU A 82 -16.78 9.08 -13.91
CA LEU A 82 -15.74 8.10 -14.17
C LEU A 82 -16.25 6.83 -14.85
N CYS A 83 -17.54 6.53 -14.79
CA CYS A 83 -18.08 5.29 -15.35
C CYS A 83 -17.77 5.10 -16.84
N SER A 84 -17.83 6.17 -17.62
CA SER A 84 -17.55 6.15 -19.08
C SER A 84 -16.07 6.35 -19.43
N LYS A 85 -15.21 6.60 -18.43
CA LYS A 85 -13.78 6.77 -18.67
C LYS A 85 -13.09 5.41 -18.74
N LYS A 86 -12.11 5.28 -19.65
CA LYS A 86 -11.24 4.11 -19.67
C LYS A 86 -10.35 4.08 -18.42
N TYR A 87 -10.01 2.87 -17.96
CA TYR A 87 -9.15 2.64 -16.78
C TYR A 87 -7.83 3.43 -16.86
N ASN A 88 -7.19 3.46 -18.02
CA ASN A 88 -5.94 4.17 -18.27
C ASN A 88 -6.09 5.69 -18.50
N GLN A 89 -7.30 6.23 -18.42
CA GLN A 89 -7.57 7.67 -18.64
C GLN A 89 -7.91 8.42 -17.36
N ILE A 90 -7.81 7.76 -16.21
CA ILE A 90 -8.08 8.33 -14.89
C ILE A 90 -6.85 8.20 -14.00
N THR A 91 -6.73 9.13 -13.05
CA THR A 91 -5.74 9.04 -11.99
C THR A 91 -6.31 8.26 -10.81
N HIS A 92 -5.72 7.12 -10.49
CA HIS A 92 -6.02 6.32 -9.32
C HIS A 92 -5.08 6.73 -8.18
N MET A 93 -5.63 7.25 -7.09
CA MET A 93 -4.83 7.51 -5.90
C MET A 93 -4.46 6.20 -5.22
N GLY A 94 -3.19 6.07 -4.87
CA GLY A 94 -2.60 4.88 -4.26
C GLY A 94 -2.09 5.10 -2.85
N ALA A 95 -2.23 4.08 -2.00
CA ALA A 95 -1.55 3.96 -0.73
C ALA A 95 -0.31 3.07 -0.90
N HIS A 96 0.87 3.68 -0.75
CA HIS A 96 2.13 2.96 -0.76
C HIS A 96 2.21 2.05 0.47
N ASP A 97 2.59 0.80 0.24
CA ASP A 97 2.75 -0.20 1.29
C ASP A 97 1.55 -0.27 2.26
N ALA A 98 0.35 -0.40 1.67
CA ALA A 98 -0.95 -0.29 2.34
C ALA A 98 -1.20 -1.34 3.44
N ALA A 99 -0.39 -2.40 3.47
CA ALA A 99 -0.45 -3.42 4.52
C ALA A 99 0.34 -3.02 5.78
N PHE A 100 1.33 -2.13 5.67
CA PHE A 100 2.25 -1.83 6.76
C PHE A 100 1.78 -0.66 7.60
N LEU A 101 1.17 -0.98 8.74
CA LEU A 101 0.53 -0.01 9.59
C LEU A 101 1.49 0.53 10.67
N ARG A 102 1.34 1.82 10.95
CA ARG A 102 1.98 2.50 12.07
C ARG A 102 0.90 2.88 13.11
N ASN A 103 0.38 1.88 13.78
CA ASN A 103 -0.68 2.04 14.77
C ASN A 103 -0.47 1.11 15.98
N THR A 104 -1.46 1.01 16.87
CA THR A 104 -1.37 0.18 18.07
C THR A 104 -1.26 -1.32 17.77
N GLU A 105 -1.77 -1.81 16.62
CA GLU A 105 -1.70 -3.22 16.22
C GLU A 105 -0.26 -3.65 15.95
N THR A 106 0.56 -2.73 15.42
CA THR A 106 1.98 -2.94 15.13
C THR A 106 2.91 -2.35 16.18
N GLY A 107 2.39 -2.00 17.37
CA GLY A 107 3.16 -1.31 18.41
C GLY A 107 3.65 0.09 17.96
N ASN A 108 2.97 0.73 17.03
CA ASN A 108 3.38 1.98 16.36
C ASN A 108 4.73 1.86 15.65
N SER A 109 4.93 0.78 14.91
CA SER A 109 6.16 0.52 14.16
C SER A 109 6.55 1.75 13.31
N VAL A 110 7.79 2.20 13.46
CA VAL A 110 8.33 3.31 12.66
C VAL A 110 8.53 2.95 11.19
N ALA A 111 8.50 1.67 10.86
CA ALA A 111 8.55 1.17 9.50
C ALA A 111 7.17 1.18 8.80
N GLY A 112 6.07 1.46 9.53
CA GLY A 112 4.75 1.51 8.92
C GLY A 112 4.57 2.74 8.04
N ASN A 113 3.96 2.53 6.87
CA ASN A 113 3.72 3.54 5.83
C ASN A 113 2.32 4.15 5.90
N GLN A 114 1.39 3.52 6.62
CA GLN A 114 0.01 3.97 6.72
C GLN A 114 -0.47 3.95 8.18
N TYR A 115 -1.39 4.86 8.53
CA TYR A 115 -2.06 4.81 9.85
C TYR A 115 -3.30 3.91 9.82
N TYR A 116 -3.95 3.79 8.67
CA TYR A 116 -5.20 3.06 8.48
C TYR A 116 -5.04 1.93 7.48
N ASN A 117 -5.79 0.86 7.69
CA ASN A 117 -5.70 -0.35 6.88
C ASN A 117 -6.28 -0.20 5.46
N ALA A 118 -6.06 -1.21 4.63
CA ALA A 118 -6.46 -1.21 3.23
C ALA A 118 -7.96 -0.95 3.01
N THR A 119 -8.86 -1.51 3.83
CA THR A 119 -10.30 -1.29 3.68
C THR A 119 -10.72 0.12 4.05
N GLN A 120 -10.07 0.73 5.04
CA GLN A 120 -10.25 2.14 5.38
C GLN A 120 -9.73 3.05 4.27
N ALA A 121 -8.60 2.69 3.64
CA ALA A 121 -8.07 3.40 2.48
C ALA A 121 -9.05 3.35 1.30
N LEU A 122 -9.60 2.18 1.00
CA LEU A 122 -10.62 2.02 -0.05
C LEU A 122 -11.89 2.86 0.24
N ASN A 123 -12.35 2.87 1.50
CA ASN A 123 -13.48 3.72 1.93
C ASN A 123 -13.20 5.22 1.75
N ALA A 124 -11.95 5.64 1.93
CA ALA A 124 -11.54 7.03 1.72
C ALA A 124 -11.40 7.42 0.24
N GLY A 125 -11.40 6.46 -0.68
CA GLY A 125 -11.29 6.71 -2.12
C GLY A 125 -9.95 6.31 -2.74
N ILE A 126 -9.06 5.66 -2.00
CA ILE A 126 -7.87 5.01 -2.55
C ILE A 126 -8.31 3.87 -3.47
N ARG A 127 -7.64 3.72 -4.63
CA ARG A 127 -7.96 2.70 -5.63
C ARG A 127 -6.74 1.92 -6.12
N LEU A 128 -5.56 2.24 -5.62
CA LEU A 128 -4.35 1.45 -5.76
C LEU A 128 -3.82 1.13 -4.36
N LEU A 129 -3.52 -0.14 -4.10
CA LEU A 129 -2.91 -0.61 -2.87
C LEU A 129 -1.63 -1.36 -3.21
N SER A 130 -0.47 -0.93 -2.71
CA SER A 130 0.75 -1.72 -2.84
C SER A 130 1.09 -2.45 -1.55
N ALA A 131 1.85 -3.55 -1.68
CA ALA A 131 2.40 -4.31 -0.57
C ALA A 131 3.59 -5.15 -1.03
N GLN A 132 4.52 -5.44 -0.11
CA GLN A 132 5.66 -6.32 -0.35
C GLN A 132 5.31 -7.74 0.13
N VAL A 133 5.60 -8.74 -0.70
CA VAL A 133 5.29 -10.15 -0.46
C VAL A 133 6.59 -10.91 -0.25
N HIS A 134 6.65 -11.69 0.82
CA HIS A 134 7.77 -12.55 1.18
C HIS A 134 7.29 -13.97 1.47
N ASN A 135 8.13 -14.96 1.20
CA ASN A 135 7.88 -16.34 1.59
C ASN A 135 8.47 -16.62 2.97
N LEU A 136 7.62 -16.77 3.97
CA LEU A 136 8.03 -17.17 5.31
C LEU A 136 7.60 -18.62 5.57
N ASN A 137 8.54 -19.56 5.44
CA ASN A 137 8.33 -20.99 5.68
C ASN A 137 7.18 -21.62 4.85
N GLY A 138 7.03 -21.18 3.60
CA GLY A 138 6.00 -21.69 2.69
C GLY A 138 4.66 -20.95 2.74
N THR A 139 4.55 -19.91 3.57
CA THR A 139 3.39 -18.99 3.59
C THR A 139 3.80 -17.66 2.99
N LEU A 140 2.99 -17.11 2.07
CA LEU A 140 3.21 -15.76 1.57
C LEU A 140 2.71 -14.75 2.62
N GLU A 141 3.66 -14.04 3.21
CA GLU A 141 3.44 -13.01 4.22
C GLU A 141 3.69 -11.62 3.64
N LEU A 142 3.02 -10.62 4.21
CA LEU A 142 3.25 -9.22 3.89
C LEU A 142 4.27 -8.66 4.89
N CYS A 143 5.50 -8.49 4.42
CA CYS A 143 6.60 -8.05 5.25
C CYS A 143 7.26 -6.80 4.66
N HIS A 144 7.43 -5.74 5.48
CA HIS A 144 8.13 -4.54 5.05
C HIS A 144 9.64 -4.78 5.05
N THR A 145 10.25 -4.87 3.89
CA THR A 145 11.68 -5.19 3.66
C THR A 145 12.05 -6.58 4.18
N THR A 146 11.71 -6.91 5.42
CA THR A 146 11.88 -8.23 6.05
C THR A 146 10.80 -8.46 7.09
N CYS A 147 10.41 -9.72 7.31
CA CYS A 147 9.38 -10.07 8.31
C CYS A 147 9.81 -9.75 9.75
N SER A 148 11.12 -9.66 10.02
CA SER A 148 11.62 -9.24 11.33
C SER A 148 11.48 -7.74 11.60
N LEU A 149 11.37 -6.91 10.55
CA LEU A 149 11.17 -5.47 10.68
C LEU A 149 9.70 -5.13 10.92
N LEU A 150 8.81 -5.63 10.07
CA LEU A 150 7.37 -5.47 10.22
C LEU A 150 6.66 -6.56 9.41
N ASP A 151 5.96 -7.43 10.12
CA ASP A 151 5.10 -8.47 9.56
C ASP A 151 3.64 -8.02 9.73
N ALA A 152 2.91 -7.93 8.63
CA ALA A 152 1.50 -7.54 8.58
C ALA A 152 0.54 -8.74 8.43
N GLY A 153 1.08 -9.96 8.50
CA GLY A 153 0.34 -11.21 8.35
C GLY A 153 0.22 -11.68 6.90
N SER A 154 -0.51 -12.77 6.71
CA SER A 154 -0.54 -13.45 5.41
C SER A 154 -1.21 -12.63 4.30
N LEU A 155 -0.67 -12.77 3.08
CA LEU A 155 -1.26 -12.24 1.86
C LEU A 155 -2.71 -12.72 1.69
N GLU A 156 -2.99 -13.99 2.00
CA GLU A 156 -4.34 -14.56 1.90
C GLU A 156 -5.35 -13.80 2.78
N SER A 157 -4.99 -13.55 4.04
CA SER A 157 -5.85 -12.81 4.96
C SER A 157 -6.10 -11.36 4.50
N TRP A 158 -5.08 -10.70 3.97
CA TRP A 158 -5.18 -9.35 3.47
C TRP A 158 -6.07 -9.28 2.22
N LEU A 159 -5.86 -10.19 1.26
CA LEU A 159 -6.71 -10.32 0.06
C LEU A 159 -8.16 -10.65 0.43
N GLY A 160 -8.39 -11.50 1.42
CA GLY A 160 -9.73 -11.83 1.92
C GLY A 160 -10.48 -10.60 2.46
N LYS A 161 -9.79 -9.68 3.15
CA LYS A 161 -10.38 -8.41 3.62
C LYS A 161 -10.73 -7.48 2.46
N ILE A 162 -9.86 -7.40 1.44
CA ILE A 162 -10.13 -6.61 0.22
C ILE A 162 -11.30 -7.22 -0.55
N LYS A 163 -11.32 -8.52 -0.69
CA LYS A 163 -12.42 -9.26 -1.34
C LYS A 163 -13.75 -8.95 -0.67
N TYR A 164 -13.81 -9.05 0.66
CA TYR A 164 -15.01 -8.71 1.43
C TYR A 164 -15.45 -7.27 1.18
N TRP A 165 -14.51 -6.31 1.19
CA TRP A 165 -14.82 -4.92 0.86
C TRP A 165 -15.37 -4.76 -0.56
N MET A 166 -14.79 -5.47 -1.53
CA MET A 166 -15.26 -5.43 -2.92
C MET A 166 -16.67 -6.03 -3.05
N ASP A 167 -17.02 -7.04 -2.27
CA ASP A 167 -18.39 -7.61 -2.25
C ASP A 167 -19.42 -6.56 -1.86
N GLU A 168 -19.10 -5.76 -0.84
CA GLU A 168 -19.97 -4.69 -0.33
C GLU A 168 -19.96 -3.43 -1.23
N ASN A 169 -18.98 -3.32 -2.14
CA ASN A 169 -18.80 -2.15 -3.00
C ASN A 169 -18.75 -2.56 -4.49
N PRO A 170 -19.89 -2.96 -5.09
CA PRO A 170 -19.92 -3.57 -6.42
C PRO A 170 -19.52 -2.64 -7.57
N ASN A 171 -19.55 -1.33 -7.37
CA ASN A 171 -19.27 -0.32 -8.40
C ASN A 171 -17.84 0.25 -8.34
N GLU A 172 -16.94 -0.48 -7.70
CA GLU A 172 -15.57 -0.02 -7.48
C GLU A 172 -14.58 -0.91 -8.23
N VAL A 173 -13.64 -0.30 -8.94
CA VAL A 173 -12.50 -0.94 -9.59
C VAL A 173 -11.27 -0.69 -8.75
N VAL A 174 -10.59 -1.75 -8.32
CA VAL A 174 -9.43 -1.71 -7.43
C VAL A 174 -8.19 -2.19 -8.16
N THR A 175 -7.06 -1.60 -7.85
CA THR A 175 -5.74 -2.03 -8.34
C THR A 175 -4.90 -2.53 -7.18
N LEU A 176 -4.21 -3.64 -7.37
CA LEU A 176 -3.15 -4.12 -6.48
C LEU A 176 -1.81 -4.04 -7.19
N LEU A 177 -0.78 -3.64 -6.46
CA LEU A 177 0.61 -3.68 -6.88
C LEU A 177 1.39 -4.47 -5.83
N LEU A 178 1.79 -5.69 -6.17
CA LEU A 178 2.52 -6.57 -5.26
C LEU A 178 3.99 -6.60 -5.64
N VAL A 179 4.87 -6.25 -4.71
CA VAL A 179 6.31 -6.41 -4.86
C VAL A 179 6.67 -7.82 -4.43
N ASN A 180 7.02 -8.67 -5.39
CA ASN A 180 7.36 -10.08 -5.19
C ASN A 180 8.85 -10.20 -4.81
N SER A 181 9.15 -9.90 -3.55
CA SER A 181 10.53 -9.71 -3.08
C SER A 181 11.39 -10.97 -3.14
N ASP A 182 10.76 -12.13 -3.06
CA ASP A 182 11.46 -13.44 -3.07
C ASP A 182 11.34 -14.16 -4.42
N GLU A 183 10.85 -13.47 -5.47
CA GLU A 183 10.70 -13.99 -6.84
C GLU A 183 9.88 -15.29 -6.92
N GLU A 184 8.84 -15.40 -6.08
CA GLU A 184 7.92 -16.53 -6.08
C GLU A 184 7.24 -16.71 -7.43
N ASP A 185 7.02 -17.95 -7.81
CA ASP A 185 6.39 -18.21 -9.09
C ASP A 185 4.90 -17.83 -9.10
N VAL A 186 4.38 -17.60 -10.32
CA VAL A 186 3.01 -17.15 -10.51
C VAL A 186 1.96 -18.13 -9.97
N ALA A 187 2.26 -19.43 -9.91
CA ALA A 187 1.32 -20.43 -9.40
C ALA A 187 1.22 -20.36 -7.86
N THR A 188 2.32 -20.07 -7.19
CA THR A 188 2.34 -19.85 -5.74
C THR A 188 1.45 -18.64 -5.37
N ILE A 189 1.65 -17.49 -6.03
CA ILE A 189 0.83 -16.30 -5.81
C ILE A 189 -0.61 -16.54 -6.23
N GLY A 190 -0.83 -17.13 -7.41
CA GLY A 190 -2.16 -17.46 -7.92
C GLY A 190 -2.97 -18.36 -7.00
N GLY A 191 -2.33 -19.36 -6.39
CA GLY A 191 -2.96 -20.22 -5.39
C GLY A 191 -3.50 -19.46 -4.19
N VAL A 192 -2.79 -18.40 -3.74
CA VAL A 192 -3.27 -17.54 -2.65
C VAL A 192 -4.44 -16.67 -3.10
N PHE A 193 -4.45 -16.18 -4.34
CA PHE A 193 -5.60 -15.47 -4.91
C PHE A 193 -6.84 -16.37 -5.03
N GLU A 194 -6.66 -17.65 -5.36
CA GLU A 194 -7.74 -18.63 -5.40
C GLU A 194 -8.27 -18.94 -4.00
N SER A 195 -7.40 -19.22 -3.03
CA SER A 195 -7.81 -19.54 -1.65
C SER A 195 -8.53 -18.38 -0.96
N SER A 196 -8.15 -17.14 -1.23
CA SER A 196 -8.85 -15.94 -0.76
C SER A 196 -10.16 -15.64 -1.51
N ASN A 197 -10.46 -16.37 -2.60
CA ASN A 197 -11.57 -16.16 -3.52
C ASN A 197 -11.58 -14.80 -4.25
N ILE A 198 -10.53 -14.00 -4.19
CA ILE A 198 -10.47 -12.70 -4.84
C ILE A 198 -10.21 -12.81 -6.35
N SER A 199 -9.65 -13.95 -6.79
CA SER A 199 -9.39 -14.26 -8.20
C SER A 199 -10.63 -14.11 -9.09
N SER A 200 -11.83 -14.32 -8.53
CA SER A 200 -13.10 -14.13 -9.24
C SER A 200 -13.32 -12.71 -9.77
N TYR A 201 -12.62 -11.71 -9.23
CA TYR A 201 -12.64 -10.32 -9.69
C TYR A 201 -11.49 -9.97 -10.64
N GLY A 202 -10.57 -10.90 -10.88
CA GLY A 202 -9.36 -10.66 -11.64
C GLY A 202 -9.64 -10.20 -13.08
N TYR A 203 -9.05 -9.07 -13.46
CA TYR A 203 -9.12 -8.55 -14.82
C TYR A 203 -7.95 -9.09 -15.64
N THR A 204 -8.26 -9.62 -16.83
CA THR A 204 -7.26 -10.05 -17.82
C THR A 204 -7.31 -9.12 -19.02
N PRO A 205 -6.23 -8.40 -19.36
CA PRO A 205 -6.16 -7.58 -20.56
C PRO A 205 -6.24 -8.42 -21.84
N ALA A 206 -6.67 -7.80 -22.93
CA ALA A 206 -6.72 -8.45 -24.23
C ALA A 206 -5.32 -8.71 -24.82
N THR A 207 -4.30 -7.98 -24.38
CA THR A 207 -2.90 -8.12 -24.80
C THR A 207 -2.01 -8.42 -23.61
N ALA A 208 -0.96 -9.20 -23.83
CA ALA A 208 -0.01 -9.59 -22.78
C ALA A 208 1.05 -8.51 -22.47
N SER A 209 0.85 -7.29 -22.91
CA SER A 209 1.74 -6.14 -22.69
C SER A 209 0.99 -4.84 -22.84
N ALA A 210 1.67 -3.73 -22.50
CA ALA A 210 1.15 -2.38 -22.59
C ALA A 210 0.39 -2.09 -23.89
N GLY A 211 -0.69 -1.34 -23.76
CA GLY A 211 -1.55 -0.95 -24.87
C GLY A 211 -2.61 0.04 -24.44
N ASN A 212 -3.25 0.68 -25.43
CA ASN A 212 -4.26 1.73 -25.18
C ASN A 212 -5.69 1.20 -25.08
N ASP A 213 -5.88 -0.12 -25.16
CA ASP A 213 -7.22 -0.71 -25.26
C ASP A 213 -7.74 -1.21 -23.89
N TRP A 214 -7.70 -0.32 -22.91
CA TRP A 214 -8.30 -0.55 -21.61
C TRP A 214 -9.80 -0.30 -21.65
N PRO A 215 -10.63 -1.14 -20.98
CA PRO A 215 -12.07 -0.93 -20.89
C PRO A 215 -12.42 0.31 -20.06
N THR A 216 -13.68 0.75 -20.16
CA THR A 216 -14.22 1.74 -19.22
C THR A 216 -14.44 1.09 -17.85
N LEU A 217 -14.50 1.93 -16.77
CA LEU A 217 -14.82 1.40 -15.45
C LEU A 217 -16.17 0.68 -15.45
N GLN A 218 -17.17 1.23 -16.13
CA GLN A 218 -18.48 0.57 -16.24
C GLN A 218 -18.38 -0.81 -16.88
N THR A 219 -17.59 -0.94 -17.96
CA THR A 219 -17.39 -2.23 -18.63
C THR A 219 -16.76 -3.27 -17.70
N MET A 220 -15.77 -2.87 -16.88
CA MET A 220 -15.13 -3.75 -15.89
C MET A 220 -16.10 -4.17 -14.78
N ILE A 221 -16.93 -3.23 -14.33
CA ILE A 221 -17.94 -3.44 -13.30
C ILE A 221 -19.03 -4.40 -13.81
N ASP A 222 -19.57 -4.16 -15.01
CA ASP A 222 -20.60 -4.99 -15.61
C ASP A 222 -20.12 -6.42 -15.90
N ALA A 223 -18.85 -6.56 -16.24
CA ALA A 223 -18.21 -7.86 -16.45
C ALA A 223 -17.86 -8.59 -15.12
N GLY A 224 -17.88 -7.88 -13.99
CA GLY A 224 -17.43 -8.39 -12.71
C GLY A 224 -15.91 -8.52 -12.57
N THR A 225 -15.13 -8.20 -13.62
CA THR A 225 -13.65 -8.27 -13.64
C THR A 225 -13.07 -6.91 -13.31
N ARG A 226 -13.10 -6.55 -12.04
CA ARG A 226 -12.85 -5.21 -11.54
C ARG A 226 -11.69 -5.11 -10.53
N LEU A 227 -10.82 -6.13 -10.53
CA LEU A 227 -9.55 -6.14 -9.83
C LEU A 227 -8.41 -6.24 -10.84
N VAL A 228 -7.58 -5.21 -10.93
CA VAL A 228 -6.35 -5.21 -11.74
C VAL A 228 -5.19 -5.49 -10.81
N THR A 229 -4.42 -6.54 -11.07
CA THR A 229 -3.29 -6.91 -10.21
C THR A 229 -1.99 -6.90 -11.00
N PHE A 230 -1.11 -6.00 -10.64
CA PHE A 230 0.27 -5.99 -11.10
C PHE A 230 1.15 -6.64 -10.04
N VAL A 231 2.12 -7.45 -10.50
CA VAL A 231 3.11 -8.10 -9.65
C VAL A 231 4.48 -7.83 -10.24
N ALA A 232 5.35 -7.20 -9.49
CA ALA A 232 6.74 -7.02 -9.90
C ALA A 232 7.47 -8.37 -9.89
N GLU A 233 8.37 -8.55 -10.85
CA GLU A 233 9.22 -9.77 -10.94
C GLU A 233 8.42 -11.08 -11.04
N ILE A 234 7.36 -11.10 -11.87
CA ILE A 234 6.57 -12.32 -12.12
C ILE A 234 6.62 -12.70 -13.61
N GLN A 235 6.57 -14.00 -13.88
CA GLN A 235 6.42 -14.50 -15.26
C GLN A 235 4.93 -14.60 -15.62
N ALA A 236 4.56 -14.06 -16.79
CA ALA A 236 3.17 -14.15 -17.27
C ALA A 236 2.72 -15.63 -17.39
N SER A 237 1.46 -15.90 -17.02
CA SER A 237 0.90 -17.24 -17.05
C SER A 237 -0.51 -17.22 -17.68
N THR A 238 -0.79 -18.21 -18.52
CA THR A 238 -2.14 -18.40 -19.06
C THR A 238 -3.13 -18.95 -18.02
N SER A 239 -2.64 -19.65 -16.99
CA SER A 239 -3.47 -20.16 -15.90
C SER A 239 -3.88 -19.08 -14.92
N TYR A 240 -3.04 -18.06 -14.74
CA TYR A 240 -3.25 -16.92 -13.84
C TYR A 240 -3.14 -15.61 -14.62
N SER A 241 -3.84 -15.52 -15.74
CA SER A 241 -3.76 -14.41 -16.69
C SER A 241 -4.17 -13.03 -16.13
N TYR A 242 -4.78 -13.00 -14.96
CA TYR A 242 -5.12 -11.79 -14.22
C TYR A 242 -3.99 -11.28 -13.31
N LEU A 243 -2.90 -12.05 -13.14
CA LEU A 243 -1.66 -11.60 -12.48
C LEU A 243 -0.72 -11.08 -13.56
N LEU A 244 -0.60 -9.77 -13.62
CA LEU A 244 0.11 -9.07 -14.69
C LEU A 244 1.54 -8.78 -14.22
N ASN A 245 2.55 -9.11 -15.06
CA ASN A 245 3.89 -8.62 -14.79
C ASN A 245 3.89 -7.10 -14.87
N GLU A 246 4.25 -6.43 -13.80
CA GLU A 246 4.24 -4.97 -13.71
C GLU A 246 4.99 -4.33 -14.88
N TRP A 247 6.18 -4.83 -15.16
CA TRP A 247 7.10 -4.26 -16.14
C TRP A 247 6.65 -4.41 -17.60
N ASP A 248 5.62 -5.19 -17.87
CA ASP A 248 4.99 -5.28 -19.18
C ASP A 248 3.90 -4.21 -19.40
N TYR A 249 3.41 -3.53 -18.33
CA TYR A 249 2.28 -2.61 -18.40
C TYR A 249 2.54 -1.26 -17.76
N VAL A 250 3.40 -1.17 -16.77
CA VAL A 250 3.60 0.02 -15.93
C VAL A 250 5.04 0.52 -16.04
N PHE A 251 5.21 1.83 -16.05
CA PHE A 251 6.49 2.46 -15.78
C PHE A 251 6.37 3.37 -14.57
N GLU A 252 7.48 3.55 -13.88
CA GLU A 252 7.57 4.36 -12.68
C GLU A 252 8.62 5.45 -12.77
N ASN A 253 8.37 6.56 -12.08
CA ASN A 253 9.40 7.51 -11.74
C ASN A 253 10.21 7.04 -10.51
N GLU A 254 11.18 7.86 -10.09
CA GLU A 254 12.03 7.60 -8.92
C GLU A 254 11.21 7.41 -7.64
N TYR A 255 11.54 6.38 -6.89
CA TYR A 255 10.91 6.06 -5.59
C TYR A 255 11.84 6.30 -4.39
N ASP A 256 13.19 6.24 -4.56
CA ASP A 256 14.17 6.49 -3.48
C ASP A 256 14.40 8.00 -3.31
N VAL A 257 13.37 8.72 -2.87
CA VAL A 257 13.42 10.17 -2.67
C VAL A 257 13.55 10.49 -1.18
N THR A 258 14.58 11.24 -0.82
CA THR A 258 14.89 11.61 0.58
C THR A 258 14.63 13.09 0.91
N MET A 259 14.32 13.89 -0.09
CA MET A 259 13.99 15.31 0.04
C MET A 259 12.85 15.68 -0.89
N THR A 260 11.94 16.55 -0.43
CA THR A 260 10.79 17.00 -1.23
C THR A 260 11.16 17.70 -2.55
N THR A 261 12.39 18.21 -2.66
CA THR A 261 12.93 18.79 -3.90
C THR A 261 13.46 17.74 -4.89
N GLY A 262 13.53 16.46 -4.49
CA GLY A 262 14.02 15.37 -5.31
C GLY A 262 12.98 14.76 -6.25
N PHE A 263 11.69 15.07 -6.06
CA PHE A 263 10.64 14.57 -6.93
C PHE A 263 10.83 15.03 -8.38
N ASN A 264 10.76 14.08 -9.30
CA ASN A 264 10.88 14.32 -10.73
C ASN A 264 9.96 13.37 -11.51
N CYS A 265 9.87 13.57 -12.82
CA CYS A 265 9.01 12.79 -13.73
C CYS A 265 9.82 11.85 -14.64
N SER A 266 11.13 11.71 -14.39
CA SER A 266 11.99 10.84 -15.18
C SER A 266 11.61 9.39 -14.98
N LEU A 267 11.65 8.61 -16.06
CA LEU A 267 11.45 7.17 -15.98
C LEU A 267 12.62 6.54 -15.21
N ALA A 268 12.32 5.82 -14.13
CA ALA A 268 13.28 5.07 -13.33
C ALA A 268 13.18 3.57 -13.57
N ARG A 269 11.98 3.01 -13.69
CA ARG A 269 11.73 1.59 -13.92
C ARG A 269 10.62 1.37 -14.96
N PRO A 270 10.70 0.29 -15.76
CA PRO A 270 11.81 -0.64 -15.91
C PRO A 270 12.95 -0.04 -16.75
N PRO A 271 14.21 -0.51 -16.59
CA PRO A 271 15.37 -0.01 -17.33
C PRO A 271 15.33 -0.35 -18.83
N THR A 272 14.41 -1.19 -19.25
CA THR A 272 14.19 -1.57 -20.66
C THR A 272 13.56 -0.47 -21.49
N LEU A 273 12.90 0.49 -20.86
CA LEU A 273 12.25 1.63 -21.52
C LEU A 273 13.22 2.81 -21.63
N SER A 274 13.18 3.53 -22.74
CA SER A 274 14.13 4.61 -23.01
C SER A 274 13.71 5.98 -22.43
N SER A 275 12.40 6.21 -22.28
CA SER A 275 11.85 7.46 -21.74
C SER A 275 10.37 7.30 -21.38
N ALA A 276 9.89 8.14 -20.47
CA ALA A 276 8.47 8.20 -20.09
C ALA A 276 7.56 8.51 -21.31
N SER A 277 7.99 9.42 -22.19
CA SER A 277 7.23 9.76 -23.41
C SER A 277 7.08 8.57 -24.36
N SER A 278 8.15 7.79 -24.55
CA SER A 278 8.11 6.56 -25.36
C SER A 278 7.20 5.51 -24.71
N ALA A 279 7.30 5.34 -23.39
CA ALA A 279 6.46 4.41 -22.64
C ALA A 279 4.95 4.75 -22.81
N ILE A 280 4.57 6.00 -22.60
CA ILE A 280 3.18 6.45 -22.75
C ILE A 280 2.68 6.25 -24.18
N SER A 281 3.48 6.59 -25.20
CA SER A 281 3.09 6.39 -26.59
C SER A 281 2.90 4.91 -26.96
N SER A 282 3.59 4.01 -26.23
CA SER A 282 3.44 2.56 -26.35
C SER A 282 2.30 1.99 -25.48
N GLY A 283 1.58 2.84 -24.74
CA GLY A 283 0.43 2.45 -23.93
C GLY A 283 0.75 1.97 -22.52
N TYR A 284 1.97 2.25 -22.03
CA TYR A 284 2.30 2.00 -20.62
C TYR A 284 1.51 2.92 -19.69
N LEU A 285 1.10 2.40 -18.55
CA LEU A 285 0.48 3.13 -17.47
C LEU A 285 1.57 3.82 -16.64
N SER A 286 1.43 5.10 -16.38
CA SER A 286 2.38 5.86 -15.60
C SER A 286 2.08 5.76 -14.11
N LEU A 287 3.06 5.34 -13.30
CA LEU A 287 2.99 5.37 -11.85
C LEU A 287 3.93 6.46 -11.33
N MET A 288 3.37 7.39 -10.58
CA MET A 288 4.09 8.45 -9.89
C MET A 288 4.24 8.10 -8.42
N ASN A 289 5.45 7.70 -8.02
CA ASN A 289 5.84 7.56 -6.62
C ASN A 289 6.00 8.95 -6.02
N HIS A 290 5.29 9.23 -4.92
CA HIS A 290 5.31 10.53 -4.28
C HIS A 290 5.32 10.41 -2.75
N PHE A 291 6.40 9.86 -2.22
CA PHE A 291 6.68 9.72 -0.80
C PHE A 291 8.15 9.99 -0.53
N VAL A 292 8.49 10.30 0.71
CA VAL A 292 9.85 10.70 1.10
C VAL A 292 10.35 9.79 2.21
N TYR A 293 11.54 9.24 2.01
CA TYR A 293 12.23 8.46 3.01
C TYR A 293 13.15 9.28 3.89
N LYS A 294 13.36 8.79 5.09
CA LYS A 294 14.43 9.19 5.99
C LYS A 294 15.44 8.06 6.07
N LYS A 295 16.64 8.30 5.56
CA LYS A 295 17.75 7.33 5.67
C LYS A 295 18.21 7.25 7.14
N ILE A 296 18.19 6.06 7.68
CA ILE A 296 18.69 5.76 9.04
C ILE A 296 20.09 5.18 8.95
N THR A 297 20.32 4.28 7.97
CA THR A 297 21.62 3.75 7.60
C THR A 297 21.73 3.70 6.07
N ALA A 298 22.82 3.21 5.53
CA ALA A 298 22.98 3.04 4.07
C ALA A 298 21.96 2.05 3.46
N SER A 299 21.41 1.14 4.27
CA SER A 299 20.49 0.06 3.84
C SER A 299 19.12 0.10 4.54
N VAL A 300 18.86 1.09 5.40
CA VAL A 300 17.59 1.20 6.13
C VAL A 300 16.99 2.57 5.90
N GLU A 301 15.85 2.57 5.29
CA GLU A 301 15.02 3.75 5.05
C GLU A 301 13.69 3.59 5.73
N LEU A 302 13.15 4.68 6.25
CA LEU A 302 11.85 4.71 6.93
C LEU A 302 11.01 5.85 6.36
N PRO A 303 9.69 5.75 6.36
CA PRO A 303 8.82 6.85 5.94
C PRO A 303 9.10 8.13 6.73
N ASN A 304 9.24 9.26 6.04
CA ASN A 304 9.52 10.54 6.66
C ASN A 304 8.24 11.26 7.10
N VAL A 305 7.71 10.88 8.25
CA VAL A 305 6.45 11.41 8.78
C VAL A 305 6.45 12.93 8.98
N ALA A 306 7.62 13.55 9.16
CA ALA A 306 7.70 14.99 9.35
C ALA A 306 7.38 15.81 8.06
N MET A 307 7.43 15.15 6.90
CA MET A 307 7.24 15.81 5.60
C MET A 307 5.84 15.56 5.01
N ILE A 308 5.03 14.69 5.61
CA ILE A 308 3.76 14.21 5.02
C ILE A 308 2.81 15.37 4.68
N GLY A 309 2.64 16.33 5.59
CA GLY A 309 1.73 17.46 5.37
C GLY A 309 2.10 18.31 4.15
N THR A 310 3.38 18.34 3.78
CA THR A 310 3.84 18.99 2.55
C THR A 310 3.69 18.04 1.36
N THR A 311 4.20 16.81 1.47
CA THR A 311 4.20 15.86 0.34
C THR A 311 2.80 15.56 -0.15
N ASN A 312 1.84 15.35 0.74
CA ASN A 312 0.46 14.96 0.39
C ASN A 312 -0.45 16.16 0.02
N SER A 313 0.07 17.38 0.02
CA SER A 313 -0.72 18.58 -0.31
C SER A 313 -1.11 18.61 -1.79
N PRO A 314 -2.38 18.94 -2.14
CA PRO A 314 -2.83 19.13 -3.52
C PRO A 314 -2.41 20.49 -4.12
N ASP A 315 -1.66 21.31 -3.39
CA ASP A 315 -1.19 22.61 -3.87
C ASP A 315 -0.31 22.46 -5.12
N THR A 316 -0.64 23.16 -6.18
CA THR A 316 0.11 23.13 -7.46
C THR A 316 1.22 24.17 -7.56
N SER A 317 1.36 25.06 -6.58
CA SER A 317 2.32 26.17 -6.59
C SER A 317 3.60 25.88 -5.80
N VAL A 318 3.52 25.02 -4.78
CA VAL A 318 4.62 24.75 -3.84
C VAL A 318 5.42 23.52 -4.29
N THR A 319 6.75 23.65 -4.37
CA THR A 319 7.65 22.53 -4.70
C THR A 319 7.59 21.46 -3.63
N GLY A 320 7.55 20.20 -4.05
CA GLY A 320 7.52 19.04 -3.16
C GLY A 320 6.12 18.60 -2.74
N THR A 321 5.07 19.30 -3.16
CA THR A 321 3.69 18.87 -2.95
C THR A 321 3.22 17.93 -4.05
N LEU A 322 2.30 17.03 -3.72
CA LEU A 322 1.68 16.09 -4.66
C LEU A 322 1.04 16.80 -5.85
N GLY A 323 0.29 17.87 -5.58
CA GLY A 323 -0.36 18.64 -6.64
C GLY A 323 0.64 19.25 -7.61
N LYS A 324 1.77 19.82 -7.12
CA LYS A 324 2.81 20.37 -7.97
C LYS A 324 3.52 19.30 -8.78
N ALA A 325 3.90 18.20 -8.16
CA ALA A 325 4.55 17.07 -8.83
C ALA A 325 3.65 16.50 -9.93
N ALA A 326 2.39 16.24 -9.63
CA ALA A 326 1.42 15.72 -10.59
C ALA A 326 1.19 16.68 -11.78
N ALA A 327 1.11 17.99 -11.53
CA ALA A 327 1.01 19.01 -12.58
C ALA A 327 2.25 19.04 -13.46
N SER A 328 3.45 18.91 -12.86
CA SER A 328 4.72 18.86 -13.59
C SER A 328 4.80 17.61 -14.45
N CYS A 329 4.50 16.43 -13.91
CA CYS A 329 4.51 15.17 -14.66
C CYS A 329 3.44 15.16 -15.76
N LYS A 330 2.25 15.70 -15.50
CA LYS A 330 1.24 15.90 -16.55
C LYS A 330 1.75 16.74 -17.72
N SER A 331 2.48 17.80 -17.42
CA SER A 331 3.07 18.68 -18.47
C SER A 331 4.18 17.99 -19.24
N GLU A 332 5.03 17.20 -18.55
CA GLU A 332 6.17 16.51 -19.16
C GLU A 332 5.74 15.27 -19.95
N TRP A 333 4.81 14.50 -19.40
CA TRP A 333 4.31 13.26 -19.99
C TRP A 333 3.23 13.49 -21.06
N GLY A 334 2.62 14.68 -21.08
CA GLY A 334 1.49 14.99 -21.96
C GLY A 334 0.15 14.40 -21.50
N SER A 335 0.13 13.66 -20.39
CA SER A 335 -1.06 13.09 -19.76
C SER A 335 -0.91 13.08 -18.24
N ALA A 336 -2.03 13.09 -17.51
CA ALA A 336 -1.99 12.93 -16.07
C ALA A 336 -1.41 11.55 -15.68
N PRO A 337 -0.74 11.41 -14.52
CA PRO A 337 -0.36 10.11 -13.99
C PRO A 337 -1.59 9.19 -13.90
N VAL A 338 -1.46 7.95 -14.34
CA VAL A 338 -2.53 6.95 -14.16
C VAL A 338 -2.58 6.52 -12.70
N PHE A 339 -1.43 6.40 -12.07
CA PHE A 339 -1.30 6.11 -10.64
C PHE A 339 -0.49 7.19 -9.96
N ALA A 340 -0.93 7.61 -8.77
CA ALA A 340 -0.17 8.46 -7.86
C ALA A 340 -0.17 7.80 -6.48
N MET A 341 0.99 7.48 -5.94
CA MET A 341 1.14 6.67 -4.74
C MET A 341 1.80 7.45 -3.62
N VAL A 342 1.22 7.41 -2.41
CA VAL A 342 1.67 8.19 -1.25
C VAL A 342 1.76 7.35 0.02
N ASP A 343 2.60 7.77 0.95
CA ASP A 343 2.55 7.34 2.34
C ASP A 343 1.48 8.11 3.10
N PHE A 344 0.89 7.50 4.13
CA PHE A 344 -0.08 8.12 5.06
C PHE A 344 -1.16 8.92 4.33
N TYR A 345 -1.90 8.25 3.46
CA TYR A 345 -2.91 8.83 2.58
C TYR A 345 -3.95 9.71 3.29
N ASP A 346 -4.13 9.50 4.60
CA ASP A 346 -5.07 10.22 5.47
C ASP A 346 -4.50 11.55 6.00
N GLN A 347 -3.19 11.77 5.86
CA GLN A 347 -2.51 12.99 6.26
C GLN A 347 -2.38 13.94 5.08
N GLY A 348 -2.98 15.10 5.20
CA GLY A 348 -3.15 16.00 4.07
C GLY A 348 -4.22 15.49 3.09
N PRO A 349 -4.75 16.32 2.22
CA PRO A 349 -5.82 15.97 1.29
C PRO A 349 -5.26 15.35 -0.01
N ALA A 350 -4.42 14.29 0.10
CA ALA A 350 -3.78 13.64 -1.06
C ALA A 350 -4.78 13.24 -2.15
N ILE A 351 -5.93 12.69 -1.75
CA ILE A 351 -6.97 12.20 -2.67
C ILE A 351 -7.55 13.34 -3.52
N GLU A 352 -7.57 14.58 -3.02
CA GLU A 352 -8.02 15.75 -3.79
C GLU A 352 -7.16 15.97 -5.05
N THR A 353 -5.89 15.56 -5.05
CA THR A 353 -5.05 15.65 -6.24
C THR A 353 -5.60 14.78 -7.37
N ALA A 354 -5.98 13.54 -7.08
CA ALA A 354 -6.58 12.66 -8.09
C ALA A 354 -7.94 13.19 -8.55
N ASP A 355 -8.78 13.69 -7.64
CA ASP A 355 -10.07 14.29 -7.98
C ASP A 355 -9.90 15.50 -8.92
N ASN A 356 -8.93 16.38 -8.62
CA ASN A 356 -8.62 17.54 -9.44
C ASN A 356 -8.09 17.13 -10.83
N LEU A 357 -7.25 16.11 -10.92
CA LEU A 357 -6.73 15.59 -12.18
C LEU A 357 -7.84 14.94 -13.02
N ASN A 358 -8.77 14.26 -12.38
CA ASN A 358 -9.92 13.62 -13.00
C ASN A 358 -11.06 14.60 -13.30
N GLY A 359 -11.03 15.80 -12.73
CA GLY A 359 -12.06 16.82 -12.89
C GLY A 359 -13.40 16.45 -12.25
N ILE A 360 -13.38 15.73 -11.13
CA ILE A 360 -14.58 15.20 -10.46
C ILE A 360 -14.79 15.83 -9.08
N LYS A 361 -16.02 15.70 -8.59
CA LYS A 361 -16.37 15.79 -7.18
C LYS A 361 -16.80 14.41 -6.70
N ALA A 362 -16.06 13.87 -5.76
CA ALA A 362 -16.33 12.54 -5.24
C ALA A 362 -17.63 12.49 -4.44
N VAL A 363 -18.31 11.34 -4.51
CA VAL A 363 -19.50 11.01 -3.74
C VAL A 363 -19.29 9.67 -3.00
N GLY A 364 -19.97 9.48 -1.89
CA GLY A 364 -20.01 8.21 -1.16
C GLY A 364 -18.73 7.84 -0.41
N ARG A 365 -17.72 8.73 -0.34
CA ARG A 365 -16.54 8.50 0.49
C ARG A 365 -16.90 8.69 1.97
N SER A 366 -16.45 7.76 2.80
CA SER A 366 -16.36 8.06 4.22
C SER A 366 -15.21 9.05 4.40
N ASN A 367 -15.49 10.20 5.00
CA ASN A 367 -14.44 11.10 5.44
C ASN A 367 -13.55 10.32 6.42
N GLY A 368 -12.45 9.74 5.91
CA GLY A 368 -11.32 9.41 6.76
C GLY A 368 -11.03 10.70 7.51
N THR A 369 -11.22 10.68 8.80
CA THR A 369 -11.22 11.80 9.72
C THR A 369 -10.41 12.97 9.19
N SER A 370 -11.10 14.05 8.75
CA SER A 370 -10.45 15.33 8.53
C SER A 370 -9.87 15.75 9.87
N VAL A 371 -8.59 15.44 10.06
CA VAL A 371 -7.81 15.99 11.15
C VAL A 371 -7.67 17.45 10.82
N THR A 372 -8.59 18.26 11.34
CA THR A 372 -8.37 19.70 11.49
C THR A 372 -6.95 19.84 12.02
N SER A 373 -6.13 20.55 11.28
CA SER A 373 -4.78 20.95 11.63
C SER A 373 -4.78 21.74 12.94
N SER A 374 -4.79 21.04 14.07
CA SER A 374 -4.33 21.55 15.33
C SER A 374 -2.83 21.26 15.36
N SER A 375 -2.04 22.28 15.02
CA SER A 375 -0.61 22.33 15.29
C SER A 375 -0.38 22.23 16.80
N SER A 376 -0.39 21.02 17.33
CA SER A 376 0.18 20.71 18.63
C SER A 376 1.63 20.35 18.39
N SER A 377 2.51 21.29 18.70
CA SER A 377 3.95 21.05 18.87
C SER A 377 4.17 19.90 19.85
N MET A 378 4.42 18.71 19.35
CA MET A 378 4.97 17.62 20.16
C MET A 378 6.46 17.90 20.40
N SER A 379 6.70 18.66 21.46
CA SER A 379 8.00 18.79 22.10
C SER A 379 8.24 17.54 22.94
N GLY A 380 9.27 16.79 22.57
CA GLY A 380 10.07 16.00 23.52
C GLY A 380 9.57 14.59 23.86
N THR A 381 10.33 13.63 23.40
CA THR A 381 10.75 12.34 23.98
C THR A 381 10.91 11.20 22.98
N GLU A 382 11.18 11.49 21.72
CA GLU A 382 11.43 10.44 20.71
C GLU A 382 12.89 9.92 20.69
N GLY A 383 13.79 10.50 21.48
CA GLY A 383 15.23 10.18 21.42
C GLY A 383 15.63 8.79 21.95
N VAL A 384 14.79 8.11 22.72
CA VAL A 384 15.20 6.88 23.44
C VAL A 384 14.78 5.60 22.72
N LYS A 385 13.73 5.63 21.88
CA LYS A 385 13.25 4.43 21.18
C LYS A 385 13.99 4.14 19.87
N THR A 386 14.60 5.14 19.25
CA THR A 386 15.34 4.98 18.00
C THR A 386 16.65 4.19 18.18
N SER A 387 17.28 4.25 19.35
CA SER A 387 18.55 3.58 19.60
C SER A 387 18.42 2.05 19.67
N ALA A 388 17.28 1.55 20.14
CA ALA A 388 17.07 0.09 20.26
C ALA A 388 16.76 -0.54 18.89
N LEU A 389 16.02 0.17 18.01
CA LEU A 389 15.66 -0.33 16.68
C LEU A 389 16.87 -0.37 15.74
N VAL A 390 17.73 0.66 15.79
CA VAL A 390 18.98 0.72 14.99
C VAL A 390 19.93 -0.42 15.36
N ALA A 391 19.99 -0.81 16.64
CA ALA A 391 20.82 -1.94 17.07
C ALA A 391 20.28 -3.29 16.56
N PHE A 392 18.95 -3.46 16.45
CA PHE A 392 18.35 -4.71 15.98
C PHE A 392 18.52 -4.89 14.47
N VAL A 393 18.32 -3.83 13.68
CA VAL A 393 18.46 -3.89 12.22
C VAL A 393 19.93 -4.02 11.80
N ALA A 394 20.85 -3.37 12.51
CA ALA A 394 22.30 -3.55 12.24
C ALA A 394 22.77 -4.99 12.54
N ALA A 395 22.16 -5.68 13.51
CA ALA A 395 22.47 -7.08 13.79
C ALA A 395 21.93 -8.03 12.72
N ALA A 396 20.76 -7.75 12.12
CA ALA A 396 20.19 -8.58 11.07
C ALA A 396 20.97 -8.50 9.76
N VAL A 397 21.57 -7.35 9.45
CA VAL A 397 22.39 -7.15 8.22
C VAL A 397 23.79 -7.77 8.31
N LEU A 398 24.27 -8.10 9.53
CA LEU A 398 25.58 -8.73 9.72
C LEU A 398 25.55 -10.27 9.66
N PHE A 399 24.38 -10.90 9.48
CA PHE A 399 24.20 -12.35 9.44
C PHE A 399 23.61 -12.86 8.12
N TYR A 400 23.63 -12.02 7.05
CA TYR A 400 23.31 -12.46 5.67
C TYR A 400 24.47 -12.16 4.74
#